data_6104a21b8763c9ac948c3b50694b16bf
#
_entry.id   6104a21b8763c9ac948c3b50694b16bf
#
_cell.length_a   1.000
_cell.length_b   1.000
_cell.length_c   1.000
_cell.angle_alpha   90.00
_cell.angle_beta   90.00
_cell.angle_gamma   90.00
#
_symmetry.space_group_name_H-M   'P 1'
#
loop_
_entity.id
_entity.type
_entity.pdbx_description
1 polymer ?
#
loop_
_entity_poly.entity_id
_entity_poly.type
_entity_poly.pdbx_seq_one_letter_code
_entity_poly.pdbx_strand_id
1 'polypeptide(L)' 'MKFADVIDSLMAGKRVRKTNWESKTAFFLYDQEDNTFDFYEVLDGEVCKTQFYTELNLTPKDLMSDFWEIVNGKI' A
#
# COMPACT_ATOMS: atom_id res chain seq x y z
N MET A 1 -9.36 9.21 -0.25
CA MET A 1 -10.19 8.16 0.41
C MET A 1 -9.58 7.83 1.76
N LYS A 2 -10.41 7.53 2.72
CA LYS A 2 -9.93 7.04 4.01
C LYS A 2 -9.52 5.57 3.90
N PHE A 3 -8.72 5.09 4.84
CA PHE A 3 -8.30 3.70 4.83
C PHE A 3 -9.48 2.73 4.84
N ALA A 4 -10.54 3.07 5.57
CA ALA A 4 -11.76 2.25 5.60
C ALA A 4 -12.41 2.07 4.21
N ASP A 5 -12.19 3.03 3.31
CA ASP A 5 -12.73 2.96 1.95
C ASP A 5 -11.90 2.09 1.02
N VAL A 6 -10.64 1.86 1.36
CA VAL A 6 -9.71 1.10 0.50
C VAL A 6 -9.40 -0.29 1.03
N ILE A 7 -9.76 -0.60 2.28
CA ILE A 7 -9.41 -1.88 2.91
C ILE A 7 -9.98 -3.08 2.15
N ASP A 8 -11.19 -3.00 1.68
CA ASP A 8 -11.81 -4.11 0.94
C ASP A 8 -11.07 -4.38 -0.37
N SER A 9 -10.66 -3.31 -1.05
CA SER A 9 -9.87 -3.43 -2.28
C SER A 9 -8.50 -4.03 -1.99
N LEU A 10 -7.87 -3.61 -0.90
CA LEU A 10 -6.58 -4.16 -0.48
C LEU A 10 -6.71 -5.65 -0.17
N MET A 11 -7.73 -6.05 0.56
CA MET A 11 -7.98 -7.46 0.87
C MET A 11 -8.31 -8.29 -0.36
N ALA A 12 -8.84 -7.66 -1.40
CA ALA A 12 -9.10 -8.31 -2.69
C ALA A 12 -7.85 -8.42 -3.57
N GLY A 13 -6.70 -7.96 -3.11
CA GLY A 13 -5.43 -8.05 -3.84
C GLY A 13 -5.09 -6.85 -4.68
N LYS A 14 -5.82 -5.75 -4.54
CA LYS A 14 -5.51 -4.51 -5.26
C LYS A 14 -4.41 -3.73 -4.53
N ARG A 15 -3.67 -2.96 -5.29
CA ARG A 15 -2.62 -2.11 -4.75
C ARG A 15 -3.22 -0.85 -4.15
N VAL A 16 -2.72 -0.48 -2.97
CA VAL A 16 -3.21 0.69 -2.24
C VAL A 16 -2.01 1.52 -1.81
N ARG A 17 -2.13 2.83 -1.88
CA ARG A 17 -1.07 3.75 -1.49
C ARG A 17 -1.64 5.03 -0.90
N LYS A 18 -0.76 5.83 -0.29
CA LYS A 18 -1.10 7.19 0.11
C LYS A 18 -0.57 8.18 -0.94
N THR A 19 -1.40 9.12 -1.32
CA THR A 19 -1.04 10.10 -2.36
C THR A 19 0.03 11.10 -1.90
N ASN A 20 0.21 11.25 -0.59
CA ASN A 20 1.17 12.20 -0.03
C ASN A 20 2.57 11.62 0.19
N TRP A 21 2.80 10.38 -0.24
CA TRP A 21 4.14 9.80 -0.17
C TRP A 21 5.07 10.47 -1.19
N GLU A 22 6.35 10.60 -0.83
CA GLU A 22 7.36 11.10 -1.76
C GLU A 22 7.51 10.18 -2.97
N SER A 23 7.55 8.88 -2.73
CA SER A 23 7.59 7.91 -3.82
C SER A 23 6.24 7.86 -4.52
N LYS A 24 6.27 8.00 -5.84
CA LYS A 24 5.06 7.93 -6.68
C LYS A 24 4.71 6.51 -7.08
N THR A 25 5.59 5.56 -6.78
CA THR A 25 5.47 4.18 -7.25
C THR A 25 5.32 3.16 -6.12
N ALA A 26 5.46 3.60 -4.87
CA ALA A 26 5.30 2.71 -3.73
C ALA A 26 3.82 2.37 -3.48
N PHE A 27 3.57 1.17 -3.00
CA PHE A 27 2.22 0.71 -2.70
C PHE A 27 2.24 -0.43 -1.70
N PHE A 28 1.08 -0.73 -1.12
CA PHE A 28 0.87 -1.91 -0.28
C PHE A 28 0.11 -2.99 -1.04
N LEU A 29 0.42 -4.24 -0.74
CA LEU A 29 -0.34 -5.42 -1.16
C LEU A 29 -0.62 -6.31 0.04
N TYR A 30 -1.76 -7.00 0.00
CA TYR A 30 -2.08 -8.01 0.99
C TYR A 30 -1.49 -9.36 0.60
N ASP A 31 -0.74 -9.96 1.52
CA ASP A 31 -0.21 -11.32 1.37
C ASP A 31 -1.14 -12.27 2.13
N GLN A 32 -1.85 -13.11 1.39
CA GLN A 32 -2.80 -14.06 1.98
C GLN A 32 -2.11 -15.18 2.75
N GLU A 33 -0.92 -15.58 2.31
CA GLU A 33 -0.20 -16.68 2.95
C GLU A 33 0.26 -16.29 4.35
N ASP A 34 0.84 -15.11 4.47
CA ASP A 34 1.36 -14.62 5.74
C ASP A 34 0.36 -13.77 6.50
N ASN A 35 -0.77 -13.42 5.87
CA ASN A 35 -1.78 -12.53 6.43
C ASN A 35 -1.19 -11.19 6.88
N THR A 36 -0.40 -10.59 5.99
CA THR A 36 0.28 -9.32 6.24
C THR A 36 0.04 -8.34 5.10
N PHE A 37 0.24 -7.06 5.39
CA PHE A 37 0.30 -6.02 4.36
C PHE A 37 1.77 -5.75 4.08
N ASP A 38 2.20 -6.03 2.85
CA ASP A 38 3.58 -5.86 2.46
C ASP A 38 3.75 -4.59 1.64
N PHE A 39 4.87 -3.92 1.84
CA PHE A 39 5.21 -2.68 1.16
C PHE A 39 6.11 -2.99 -0.03
N TYR A 40 5.74 -2.43 -1.19
CA TYR A 40 6.49 -2.61 -2.44
C TYR A 40 6.86 -1.27 -3.02
N GLU A 41 7.94 -1.28 -3.78
CA GLU A 41 8.36 -0.11 -4.55
C GLU A 41 8.79 -0.55 -5.94
N VAL A 42 8.63 0.32 -6.93
CA VAL A 42 9.08 0.05 -8.30
C VAL A 42 10.44 0.72 -8.47
N LEU A 43 11.47 -0.10 -8.71
CA LEU A 43 12.84 0.33 -8.93
C LEU A 43 13.28 -0.14 -10.31
N ASP A 44 13.67 0.81 -11.17
CA ASP A 44 14.12 0.52 -12.53
C ASP A 44 13.14 -0.35 -13.32
N GLY A 45 11.83 -0.11 -13.11
CA GLY A 45 10.78 -0.86 -13.79
C GLY A 45 10.43 -2.19 -13.16
N GLU A 46 11.12 -2.57 -12.08
CA GLU A 46 10.84 -3.82 -11.37
C GLU A 46 10.14 -3.55 -10.05
N VAL A 47 9.16 -4.41 -9.74
CA VAL A 47 8.44 -4.37 -8.48
C VAL A 47 9.27 -5.11 -7.43
N CYS A 48 9.73 -4.39 -6.42
CA CYS A 48 10.59 -4.94 -5.37
C CYS A 48 9.90 -4.80 -4.02
N LYS A 49 9.83 -5.91 -3.28
CA LYS A 49 9.38 -5.88 -1.90
C LYS A 49 10.47 -5.24 -1.05
N THR A 50 10.13 -4.18 -0.33
CA THR A 50 11.11 -3.51 0.51
C THR A 50 11.10 -4.11 1.91
N GLN A 51 12.28 -4.40 2.43
CA GLN A 51 12.44 -4.92 3.78
C GLN A 51 12.55 -3.83 4.84
N PHE A 52 12.71 -2.58 4.40
CA PHE A 52 12.89 -1.46 5.32
C PHE A 52 11.59 -1.05 6.01
N TYR A 53 10.45 -1.45 5.46
CA TYR A 53 9.14 -1.14 6.00
C TYR A 53 8.38 -2.44 6.27
N THR A 54 9.07 -3.38 6.95
CA THR A 54 8.50 -4.68 7.29
C THR A 54 7.34 -4.56 8.26
N GLU A 55 7.25 -3.42 8.95
CA GLU A 55 6.13 -3.14 9.82
C GLU A 55 5.31 -2.03 9.22
N LEU A 56 4.14 -2.39 8.73
CA LEU A 56 3.16 -1.42 8.37
C LEU A 56 2.64 -0.82 9.69
N ASN A 57 3.35 0.17 10.19
CA ASN A 57 2.92 0.90 11.36
C ASN A 57 1.77 1.82 10.94
N LEU A 58 0.60 1.23 10.75
CA LEU A 58 -0.60 2.00 10.56
C LEU A 58 -0.97 2.64 11.88
N THR A 59 -0.52 3.87 12.06
CA THR A 59 -0.90 4.66 13.22
C THR A 59 -2.35 5.09 13.09
N PRO A 60 -3.02 5.46 14.18
CA PRO A 60 -4.37 6.02 14.08
C PRO A 60 -4.44 7.20 13.12
N LYS A 61 -3.38 8.01 13.04
CA LYS A 61 -3.30 9.12 12.09
C LYS A 61 -3.34 8.65 10.65
N ASP A 62 -2.67 7.56 10.34
CA ASP A 62 -2.69 6.98 9.00
C ASP A 62 -4.07 6.45 8.64
N LEU A 63 -4.72 5.77 9.58
CA LEU A 63 -6.05 5.21 9.36
C LEU A 63 -7.10 6.29 9.14
N MET A 64 -6.92 7.46 9.75
CA MET A 64 -7.85 8.58 9.63
C MET A 64 -7.53 9.51 8.46
N SER A 65 -6.41 9.29 7.79
CA SER A 65 -5.99 10.12 6.65
C SER A 65 -6.93 9.95 5.46
N ASP A 66 -7.19 11.04 4.73
CA ASP A 66 -7.96 11.03 3.49
C ASP A 66 -7.10 10.81 2.25
N PHE A 67 -5.80 10.58 2.42
CA PHE A 67 -4.85 10.50 1.31
C PHE A 67 -4.67 9.12 0.71
N TRP A 68 -5.50 8.15 1.09
CA TRP A 68 -5.44 6.82 0.52
C TRP A 68 -6.03 6.77 -0.89
N GLU A 69 -5.45 5.94 -1.74
CA GLU A 69 -5.98 5.70 -3.07
C GLU A 69 -5.74 4.25 -3.49
N ILE A 70 -6.58 3.78 -4.39
CA ILE A 70 -6.42 2.47 -5.02
C ILE A 70 -5.63 2.70 -6.30
N VAL A 71 -4.51 1.98 -6.46
CA VAL A 71 -3.72 2.06 -7.68
C VAL A 71 -4.36 1.16 -8.72
N ASN A 72 -4.99 1.78 -9.70
CA ASN A 72 -5.61 1.07 -10.81
C ASN A 72 -4.61 1.02 -11.96
N GLY A 73 -4.33 -0.17 -12.41
CA GLY A 73 -3.55 -0.34 -13.60
C GLY A 73 -2.20 -0.97 -13.36
N LYS A 74 -1.43 -0.97 -14.41
CA LYS A 74 -0.12 -1.60 -14.45
C LYS A 74 0.94 -0.61 -14.01
N ILE A 75 1.86 -1.11 -13.29
CA ILE A 75 3.07 -0.37 -12.96
C ILE A 75 3.98 -0.37 -14.17
#